data_1cd96d1950d9f2790ba088dfc0951cac
#
_entry.id   1cd96d1950d9f2790ba088dfc0951cac
#
_cell.length_a   1.000
_cell.length_b   1.000
_cell.length_c   1.000
_cell.angle_alpha   90.00
_cell.angle_beta   90.00
_cell.angle_gamma   90.00
#
_symmetry.space_group_name_H-M   'P 1'
#
loop_
_entity.id
_entity.type
_entity.pdbx_description
1 polymer ?
#
loop_
_entity_poly.entity_id
_entity_poly.type
_entity_poly.pdbx_seq_one_letter_code
_entity_poly.pdbx_strand_id
1 'polypeptide(L)'
;IIGIDLGTTNSCVAIMEGTQAKVLENAEGARTTPSVVAFTDENEKLIGQPAKRQAVTNPENTIFAVKRLIGRNFDDQTVKKDIEAAPFKIVNSDKGDAWIEAKNQKYSPSQISAFILQKMKETSEIYLRQEVSKAVITVTAY
;
A
#
# COMPACT_ATOMS: atom_id res chain seq x y z
N ILE A 1 -5.65 -16.35 12.19
CA ILE A 1 -4.56 -16.01 11.24
C ILE A 1 -5.16 -15.71 9.87
N ILE A 2 -4.75 -14.62 9.30
CA ILE A 2 -5.12 -14.24 7.94
C ILE A 2 -3.89 -14.31 7.04
N GLY A 3 -4.13 -14.43 5.73
CA GLY A 3 -3.06 -14.34 4.74
C GLY A 3 -3.22 -13.06 3.96
N ILE A 4 -2.14 -12.30 3.78
CA ILE A 4 -2.13 -11.09 2.97
C ILE A 4 -1.09 -11.25 1.88
N ASP A 5 -1.50 -11.01 0.64
CA ASP A 5 -0.58 -10.92 -0.48
C ASP A 5 -0.40 -9.43 -0.80
N LEU A 6 0.76 -8.91 -0.46
CA LEU A 6 1.09 -7.50 -0.70
C LEU A 6 1.79 -7.38 -2.06
N GLY A 7 1.03 -7.01 -3.06
CA GLY A 7 1.55 -6.85 -4.42
C GLY A 7 1.92 -5.40 -4.73
N THR A 8 2.70 -5.21 -5.77
CA THR A 8 3.10 -3.87 -6.23
C THR A 8 1.90 -3.05 -6.70
N THR A 9 1.00 -3.69 -7.43
CA THR A 9 -0.17 -3.03 -8.02
C THR A 9 -1.44 -3.27 -7.22
N ASN A 10 -1.65 -4.50 -6.78
CA ASN A 10 -2.85 -4.91 -6.03
C ASN A 10 -2.47 -5.80 -4.88
N SER A 11 -3.27 -5.74 -3.83
CA SER A 11 -3.13 -6.60 -2.65
C SER A 11 -4.43 -7.35 -2.40
N CYS A 12 -4.35 -8.47 -1.71
CA CYS A 12 -5.55 -9.20 -1.30
C CYS A 12 -5.36 -9.84 0.07
N VAL A 13 -6.47 -10.19 0.69
CA VAL A 13 -6.48 -10.86 1.99
C VAL A 13 -7.35 -12.10 1.90
N ALA A 14 -6.90 -13.17 2.55
CA ALA A 14 -7.60 -14.45 2.56
C ALA A 14 -7.64 -15.05 3.95
N ILE A 15 -8.62 -15.89 4.17
CA ILE A 15 -8.77 -16.69 5.39
C ILE A 15 -8.88 -18.16 5.01
N MET A 16 -8.67 -19.03 5.98
CA MET A 16 -8.92 -20.45 5.79
C MET A 16 -10.33 -20.78 6.25
N GLU A 17 -11.10 -21.40 5.39
CA GLU A 17 -12.39 -22.00 5.74
C GLU A 17 -12.25 -23.52 5.58
N GLY A 18 -12.13 -24.23 6.69
CA GLY A 18 -11.81 -25.66 6.64
C GLY A 18 -10.43 -25.86 6.02
N THR A 19 -10.36 -26.58 4.91
CA THR A 19 -9.12 -26.87 4.19
C THR A 19 -8.88 -25.96 3.00
N GLN A 20 -9.77 -24.98 2.75
CA GLN A 20 -9.68 -24.13 1.58
C GLN A 20 -9.44 -22.67 1.98
N ALA A 21 -8.61 -21.99 1.20
CA ALA A 21 -8.40 -20.56 1.35
C ALA A 21 -9.54 -19.81 0.66
N LYS A 22 -10.03 -18.77 1.31
CA LYS A 22 -11.06 -17.90 0.75
C LYS A 22 -10.55 -16.48 0.70
N VAL A 23 -10.49 -15.90 -0.48
CA VAL A 23 -10.14 -14.50 -0.68
C VAL A 23 -11.35 -13.65 -0.33
N LEU A 24 -11.14 -12.63 0.51
CA LEU A 24 -12.23 -11.78 1.00
C LEU A 24 -12.47 -10.60 0.07
N GLU A 25 -13.75 -10.21 -0.02
CA GLU A 25 -14.11 -8.99 -0.73
C GLU A 25 -13.88 -7.77 0.18
N ASN A 26 -13.42 -6.68 -0.42
CA ASN A 26 -13.25 -5.42 0.29
C ASN A 26 -14.57 -4.64 0.36
N ALA A 27 -14.53 -3.42 0.90
CA ALA A 27 -15.72 -2.58 1.06
C ALA A 27 -16.39 -2.25 -0.29
N GLU A 28 -15.65 -2.30 -1.39
CA GLU A 28 -16.18 -2.05 -2.73
C GLU A 28 -16.65 -3.32 -3.44
N GLY A 29 -16.62 -4.46 -2.77
CA GLY A 29 -17.04 -5.73 -3.33
C GLY A 29 -16.01 -6.41 -4.24
N ALA A 30 -14.78 -5.93 -4.23
CA ALA A 30 -13.71 -6.50 -5.04
C ALA A 30 -12.80 -7.40 -4.19
N ARG A 31 -12.25 -8.43 -4.83
CA ARG A 31 -11.33 -9.36 -4.16
C ARG A 31 -9.89 -8.88 -4.10
N THR A 32 -9.55 -7.88 -4.89
CA THR A 32 -8.25 -7.22 -4.82
C THR A 32 -8.44 -5.76 -4.45
N THR A 33 -7.45 -5.22 -3.75
CA THR A 33 -7.43 -3.83 -3.34
C THR A 33 -6.21 -3.18 -3.98
N PRO A 34 -6.39 -2.10 -4.73
CA PRO A 34 -5.23 -1.40 -5.29
C PRO A 34 -4.24 -1.01 -4.20
N SER A 35 -2.96 -1.26 -4.44
CA SER A 35 -1.88 -0.91 -3.50
C SER A 35 -1.54 0.57 -3.64
N VAL A 36 -2.53 1.41 -3.35
CA VAL A 36 -2.48 2.87 -3.53
C VAL A 36 -2.91 3.54 -2.24
N VAL A 37 -2.16 4.56 -1.83
CA VAL A 37 -2.48 5.38 -0.65
C VAL A 37 -2.51 6.84 -1.08
N ALA A 38 -3.58 7.55 -0.76
CA ALA A 38 -3.71 8.96 -1.08
C ALA A 38 -3.90 9.78 0.20
N PHE A 39 -3.31 10.96 0.22
CA PHE A 39 -3.45 11.90 1.33
C PHE A 39 -4.27 13.08 0.85
N THR A 40 -5.38 13.36 1.54
CA THR A 40 -6.29 14.43 1.14
C THR A 40 -5.97 15.73 1.87
N ASP A 41 -6.60 16.82 1.43
CA ASP A 41 -6.44 18.12 2.06
C ASP A 41 -7.00 18.17 3.48
N GLU A 42 -7.86 17.21 3.82
CA GLU A 42 -8.50 17.13 5.14
C GLU A 42 -7.70 16.25 6.11
N ASN A 43 -6.46 15.96 5.80
CA ASN A 43 -5.58 15.07 6.57
C ASN A 43 -6.10 13.64 6.67
N GLU A 44 -6.91 13.22 5.72
CA GLU A 44 -7.37 11.85 5.64
C GLU A 44 -6.44 11.04 4.75
N LYS A 45 -6.34 9.75 5.07
CA LYS A 45 -5.68 8.78 4.20
C LYS A 45 -6.76 7.93 3.54
N LEU A 46 -6.68 7.82 2.23
CA LEU A 46 -7.50 6.89 1.46
C LEU A 46 -6.61 5.75 1.01
N ILE A 47 -7.15 4.53 1.06
CA ILE A 47 -6.38 3.35 0.70
C ILE A 47 -7.22 2.50 -0.24
N GLY A 48 -6.59 2.03 -1.33
CA GLY A 48 -7.24 1.16 -2.28
C GLY A 48 -7.98 1.93 -3.37
N GLN A 49 -9.15 1.46 -3.73
CA GLN A 49 -9.92 2.02 -4.83
C GLN A 49 -10.26 3.52 -4.65
N PRO A 50 -10.68 3.98 -3.47
CA PRO A 50 -10.90 5.41 -3.27
C PRO A 50 -9.64 6.25 -3.54
N ALA A 51 -8.47 5.75 -3.15
CA ALA A 51 -7.22 6.43 -3.42
C ALA A 51 -6.93 6.48 -4.92
N LYS A 52 -7.13 5.35 -5.58
CA LYS A 52 -6.88 5.26 -7.02
C LYS A 52 -7.78 6.19 -7.82
N ARG A 53 -9.03 6.35 -7.41
CA ARG A 53 -9.99 7.21 -8.12
C ARG A 53 -9.57 8.66 -8.16
N GLN A 54 -8.85 9.16 -7.17
CA GLN A 54 -8.45 10.56 -7.15
C GLN A 54 -7.03 10.80 -7.68
N ALA A 55 -6.41 9.78 -8.27
CA ALA A 55 -5.06 9.93 -8.82
C ALA A 55 -4.99 11.02 -9.89
N VAL A 56 -6.07 11.21 -10.64
CA VAL A 56 -6.13 12.23 -11.69
C VAL A 56 -6.19 13.64 -11.11
N THR A 57 -6.92 13.82 -10.01
CA THR A 57 -7.13 15.14 -9.40
C THR A 57 -6.12 15.46 -8.31
N ASN A 58 -5.42 14.46 -7.78
CA ASN A 58 -4.47 14.63 -6.69
C ASN A 58 -3.21 13.76 -6.90
N PRO A 59 -2.56 13.88 -8.07
CA PRO A 59 -1.45 12.98 -8.40
C PRO A 59 -0.25 13.12 -7.47
N GLU A 60 0.02 14.32 -6.96
CA GLU A 60 1.19 14.56 -6.12
C GLU A 60 1.10 13.86 -4.76
N ASN A 61 -0.10 13.53 -4.29
CA ASN A 61 -0.32 12.92 -3.00
C ASN A 61 -0.99 11.55 -3.10
N THR A 62 -0.97 10.95 -4.28
CA THR A 62 -1.48 9.61 -4.52
C THR A 62 -0.30 8.68 -4.80
N ILE A 63 0.02 7.83 -3.84
CA ILE A 63 1.25 7.04 -3.83
C ILE A 63 0.94 5.62 -4.23
N PHE A 64 1.71 5.10 -5.20
CA PHE A 64 1.54 3.73 -5.69
C PHE A 64 2.90 3.11 -6.01
N ALA A 65 2.92 1.80 -6.15
CA ALA A 65 4.11 1.04 -6.52
C ALA A 65 5.30 1.24 -5.57
N VAL A 66 5.02 1.51 -4.29
CA VAL A 66 6.10 1.79 -3.31
C VAL A 66 6.95 0.57 -3.03
N LYS A 67 6.44 -0.62 -3.30
CA LYS A 67 7.17 -1.86 -3.12
C LYS A 67 8.49 -1.84 -3.90
N ARG A 68 8.54 -1.13 -5.02
CA ARG A 68 9.74 -0.98 -5.83
C ARG A 68 10.83 -0.18 -5.12
N LEU A 69 10.47 0.59 -4.10
CA LEU A 69 11.38 1.47 -3.37
C LEU A 69 11.87 0.87 -2.05
N ILE A 70 11.22 -0.19 -1.57
CA ILE A 70 11.58 -0.82 -0.30
C ILE A 70 13.03 -1.32 -0.36
N GLY A 71 13.83 -0.89 0.61
CA GLY A 71 15.22 -1.30 0.70
C GLY A 71 16.15 -0.66 -0.31
N ARG A 72 15.67 0.33 -1.06
CA ARG A 72 16.48 1.00 -2.09
C ARG A 72 17.06 2.30 -1.59
N ASN A 73 18.26 2.62 -2.07
CA ASN A 73 18.88 3.92 -1.81
C ASN A 73 18.36 4.94 -2.80
N PHE A 74 18.32 6.19 -2.38
CA PHE A 74 17.89 7.29 -3.25
C PHE A 74 18.75 7.40 -4.51
N ASP A 75 20.03 7.08 -4.41
CA ASP A 75 20.97 7.15 -5.54
C ASP A 75 20.94 5.93 -6.46
N ASP A 76 20.12 4.93 -6.14
CA ASP A 76 19.98 3.74 -6.98
C ASP A 76 19.45 4.15 -8.36
N GLN A 77 20.01 3.60 -9.42
CA GLN A 77 19.61 3.95 -10.78
C GLN A 77 18.17 3.59 -11.09
N THR A 78 17.68 2.48 -10.52
CA THR A 78 16.28 2.10 -10.67
C THR A 78 15.37 3.15 -10.03
N VAL A 79 15.77 3.67 -8.88
CA VAL A 79 15.03 4.71 -8.19
C VAL A 79 15.03 6.01 -8.99
N LYS A 80 16.14 6.34 -9.63
CA LYS A 80 16.21 7.55 -10.47
C LYS A 80 15.22 7.50 -11.63
N LYS A 81 15.01 6.33 -12.21
CA LYS A 81 13.98 6.15 -13.24
C LYS A 81 12.58 6.33 -12.66
N ASP A 82 12.35 5.83 -11.47
CA ASP A 82 11.06 5.98 -10.80
C ASP A 82 10.79 7.43 -10.43
N ILE A 83 11.82 8.20 -10.05
CA ILE A 83 11.68 9.63 -9.75
C ILE A 83 11.18 10.38 -10.98
N GLU A 84 11.73 10.07 -12.15
CA GLU A 84 11.31 10.72 -13.39
C GLU A 84 9.88 10.34 -13.80
N ALA A 85 9.49 9.10 -13.55
CA ALA A 85 8.20 8.58 -13.99
C ALA A 85 7.06 8.84 -13.01
N ALA A 86 7.35 8.96 -11.71
CA ALA A 86 6.32 9.07 -10.70
C ALA A 86 5.72 10.47 -10.63
N PRO A 87 4.39 10.59 -10.52
CA PRO A 87 3.75 11.89 -10.32
C PRO A 87 3.90 12.43 -8.90
N PHE A 88 4.24 11.57 -7.94
CA PHE A 88 4.50 11.97 -6.56
C PHE A 88 6.01 12.15 -6.33
N LYS A 89 6.37 12.79 -5.22
CA LYS A 89 7.78 13.08 -4.93
C LYS A 89 8.45 11.91 -4.24
N ILE A 90 9.57 11.48 -4.79
CA ILE A 90 10.49 10.53 -4.15
C ILE A 90 11.66 11.36 -3.66
N VAL A 91 11.98 11.25 -2.38
CA VAL A 91 12.96 12.12 -1.73
C VAL A 91 14.03 11.29 -1.03
N ASN A 92 15.13 11.95 -0.69
CA ASN A 92 16.22 11.33 0.03
C ASN A 92 15.95 11.46 1.54
N SER A 93 16.00 10.32 2.26
CA SER A 93 15.93 10.35 3.70
C SER A 93 17.27 10.83 4.28
N ASP A 94 17.30 11.10 5.58
CA ASP A 94 18.54 11.50 6.25
C ASP A 94 19.64 10.44 6.16
N LYS A 95 19.26 9.18 5.92
CA LYS A 95 20.21 8.06 5.82
C LYS A 95 20.47 7.63 4.38
N GLY A 96 19.94 8.37 3.40
CA GLY A 96 20.18 8.06 1.99
C GLY A 96 19.19 7.10 1.36
N ASP A 97 18.11 6.75 2.05
CA ASP A 97 17.10 5.85 1.52
C ASP A 97 16.10 6.58 0.62
N ALA A 98 15.48 5.85 -0.30
CA ALA A 98 14.40 6.38 -1.13
C ALA A 98 13.11 6.42 -0.31
N TRP A 99 12.63 7.62 -0.02
CA TRP A 99 11.40 7.88 0.72
C TRP A 99 10.42 8.65 -0.15
N ILE A 100 9.21 8.83 0.34
CA ILE A 100 8.14 9.53 -0.38
C ILE A 100 7.73 10.77 0.42
N GLU A 101 7.45 11.87 -0.29
CA GLU A 101 6.92 13.06 0.35
C GLU A 101 5.49 13.28 -0.12
N ALA A 102 4.57 13.48 0.84
CA ALA A 102 3.18 13.80 0.59
C ALA A 102 2.70 14.77 1.67
N LYS A 103 1.99 15.82 1.26
CA LYS A 103 1.47 16.83 2.19
C LYS A 103 2.56 17.35 3.14
N ASN A 104 3.73 17.62 2.60
CA ASN A 104 4.89 18.16 3.34
C ASN A 104 5.42 17.23 4.45
N GLN A 105 5.09 15.95 4.39
CA GLN A 105 5.63 14.96 5.32
C GLN A 105 6.33 13.86 4.55
N LYS A 106 7.37 13.30 5.16
CA LYS A 106 8.15 12.22 4.56
C LYS A 106 7.73 10.89 5.14
N TYR A 107 7.57 9.91 4.26
CA TYR A 107 7.18 8.56 4.61
C TYR A 107 8.16 7.56 4.01
N SER A 108 8.55 6.55 4.79
CA SER A 108 9.31 5.44 4.23
C SER A 108 8.36 4.57 3.39
N PRO A 109 8.90 3.83 2.41
CA PRO A 109 8.08 2.86 1.68
C PRO A 109 7.40 1.85 2.59
N SER A 110 8.07 1.45 3.68
CA SER A 110 7.51 0.51 4.65
C SER A 110 6.32 1.11 5.40
N GLN A 111 6.34 2.42 5.71
CA GLN A 111 5.20 3.09 6.32
C GLN A 111 3.98 3.11 5.40
N ILE A 112 4.20 3.39 4.12
CA ILE A 112 3.12 3.37 3.13
C ILE A 112 2.56 1.94 2.99
N SER A 113 3.43 0.94 2.94
CA SER A 113 2.99 -0.45 2.89
C SER A 113 2.20 -0.84 4.12
N ALA A 114 2.59 -0.33 5.30
CA ALA A 114 1.87 -0.59 6.54
C ALA A 114 0.43 -0.07 6.50
N PHE A 115 0.18 1.06 5.84
CA PHE A 115 -1.18 1.58 5.68
C PHE A 115 -2.03 0.61 4.85
N ILE A 116 -1.45 0.01 3.81
CA ILE A 116 -2.14 -0.97 2.98
C ILE A 116 -2.43 -2.23 3.80
N LEU A 117 -1.45 -2.71 4.57
CA LEU A 117 -1.62 -3.88 5.43
C LEU A 117 -2.70 -3.65 6.48
N GLN A 118 -2.76 -2.44 7.05
CA GLN A 118 -3.79 -2.08 8.02
C GLN A 118 -5.19 -2.17 7.39
N LYS A 119 -5.33 -1.76 6.15
CA LYS A 119 -6.60 -1.85 5.42
C LYS A 119 -7.00 -3.31 5.20
N MET A 120 -6.05 -4.17 4.87
CA MET A 120 -6.30 -5.60 4.71
C MET A 120 -6.74 -6.23 6.03
N LYS A 121 -6.10 -5.84 7.11
CA LYS A 121 -6.48 -6.29 8.45
C LYS A 121 -7.92 -5.88 8.79
N GLU A 122 -8.27 -4.62 8.54
CA GLU A 122 -9.63 -4.12 8.78
C GLU A 122 -10.66 -4.89 7.97
N THR A 123 -10.38 -5.18 6.70
CA THR A 123 -11.25 -5.96 5.85
C THR A 123 -11.54 -7.33 6.46
N SER A 124 -10.50 -8.00 6.95
CA SER A 124 -10.65 -9.32 7.56
C SER A 124 -11.40 -9.26 8.88
N GLU A 125 -11.16 -8.24 9.68
CA GLU A 125 -11.84 -8.07 10.97
C GLU A 125 -13.33 -7.83 10.80
N ILE A 126 -13.70 -7.05 9.79
CA ILE A 126 -15.12 -6.82 9.47
C ILE A 126 -15.80 -8.12 9.06
N TYR A 127 -15.14 -8.91 8.21
CA TYR A 127 -15.68 -10.19 7.77
C TYR A 127 -15.82 -11.18 8.92
N LEU A 128 -14.76 -11.31 9.72
CA LEU A 128 -14.72 -12.29 10.82
C LEU A 128 -15.46 -11.82 12.06
N ARG A 129 -15.73 -10.54 12.18
CA ARG A 129 -16.37 -9.90 13.36
C ARG A 129 -15.57 -10.13 14.63
N GLN A 130 -14.25 -10.12 14.52
CA GLN A 130 -13.33 -10.27 15.64
C GLN A 130 -11.99 -9.65 15.30
N GLU A 131 -11.19 -9.37 16.32
CA GLU A 131 -9.86 -8.84 16.13
C GLU A 131 -8.94 -9.88 15.53
N VAL A 132 -8.06 -9.43 14.64
CA VAL A 132 -7.03 -10.26 14.02
C VAL A 132 -5.68 -9.80 14.54
N SER A 133 -4.95 -10.71 15.17
CA SER A 133 -3.64 -10.40 15.76
C SER A 133 -2.47 -11.02 15.01
N LYS A 134 -2.72 -11.92 14.06
CA LYS A 134 -1.66 -12.62 13.34
C LYS A 134 -1.96 -12.69 11.85
N ALA A 135 -0.94 -12.47 11.05
CA ALA A 135 -1.04 -12.56 9.60
C ALA A 135 0.21 -13.20 9.03
N VAL A 136 0.02 -13.95 7.95
CA VAL A 136 1.12 -14.39 7.10
C VAL A 136 1.09 -13.48 5.89
N ILE A 137 2.20 -12.80 5.63
CA ILE A 137 2.29 -11.83 4.55
C ILE A 137 3.22 -12.37 3.48
N THR A 138 2.70 -12.49 2.25
CA THR A 138 3.52 -12.84 1.11
C THR A 138 3.84 -11.59 0.31
N VAL A 139 5.02 -11.57 -0.27
CA VAL A 139 5.49 -10.43 -1.06
C VAL A 139 5.94 -10.98 -2.39
N THR A 140 5.28 -10.53 -3.45
CA THR A 140 5.69 -10.93 -4.79
C THR A 140 6.95 -10.14 -5.19
N ALA A 141 7.71 -10.69 -6.15
CA ALA A 141 8.97 -10.08 -6.54
C ALA A 141 8.81 -8.75 -7.30
N TYR A 142 7.59 -8.44 -7.72
CA TYR A 142 7.30 -7.21 -8.49
C TYR A 142 5.84 -6.79 -8.32
#